data_674f7b0eb298888f4b5c78a67f2bf9da
#
_entry.id   674f7b0eb298888f4b5c78a67f2bf9da
#
_cell.length_a   1.000
_cell.length_b   1.000
_cell.length_c   1.000
_cell.angle_alpha   90.00
_cell.angle_beta   90.00
_cell.angle_gamma   90.00
#
_symmetry.space_group_name_H-M   'P 1'
#
loop_
_entity.id
_entity.type
_entity.pdbx_description
1 polymer ?
#
loop_
_entity_poly.entity_id
_entity_poly.type
_entity_poly.pdbx_seq_one_letter_code
_entity_poly.pdbx_strand_id
1 'polypeptide(L)'
;MIGSPGIAFESVLDSAPLPYVRSLLGDNACNLLDLLYRDQDAETALRRVAASAVSPERIIGDPDDRSRFLEMLPEQKITELAERLGVGIVDPSSDLLASLPWSQEQRRTLLGFLGLIIDRAPEIPTALRSVCTPQYALFPHQRLAACRVQRLLYSGERRVVLHLPTGVGKTRTAMNIICDHLRRHEPTVVVWLARGRELLEQATLEAERAWGALGNREISIVRMWGDAPTDLDGVNDGIIVLGLDKASAAANTDTTFLDKLGIRTTLTTFDEAHQAIAPTYRRTVDALTLRSDSSLLGLTATPGRTWADLTEDERLADFFAHQKVMLEIDGYDNPVTALIEQGYLARPTFRTVAAESGTTLSSRDKQALAASFDIPDTLMARLASNVQWNLQVVRTVLDLSKNHERILLFAASVEHSRLLVAILSALGLDADQVTAESPPRHRDRAIARFKGTSSRPMVLSNYGVLTTGFDAPAASAAVIARPTRSLVLYSQMVGRVIRGPQAGGTPTCDIVTVIDPELPGFGDVAEAFTNWEDVWSTR
;
A
#
# COMPACT_ATOMS: atom_id res chain seq x y z
N MET A 1 -14.36 37.07 20.84
CA MET A 1 -14.49 36.72 22.28
C MET A 1 -15.95 36.83 22.60
N ILE A 2 -16.62 35.74 22.99
CA ILE A 2 -18.01 35.75 23.46
C ILE A 2 -17.94 36.33 24.86
N GLY A 3 -18.46 37.57 25.04
CA GLY A 3 -18.54 38.21 26.36
C GLY A 3 -19.43 37.40 27.29
N SER A 4 -19.28 37.58 28.62
CA SER A 4 -20.19 36.98 29.61
C SER A 4 -21.65 37.30 29.24
N PRO A 5 -22.62 36.38 29.50
CA PRO A 5 -24.02 36.61 29.20
C PRO A 5 -24.50 37.90 29.90
N GLY A 6 -25.29 38.71 29.19
CA GLY A 6 -25.84 39.94 29.72
C GLY A 6 -27.03 39.67 30.63
N ILE A 7 -27.88 38.71 30.25
CA ILE A 7 -29.06 38.24 30.98
C ILE A 7 -29.42 36.82 30.51
N ALA A 8 -29.92 35.97 31.38
CA ALA A 8 -30.36 34.65 30.97
C ALA A 8 -31.74 34.70 30.29
N PHE A 9 -31.92 34.01 29.19
CA PHE A 9 -33.16 33.92 28.44
C PHE A 9 -34.33 33.48 29.33
N GLU A 10 -34.13 32.48 30.18
CA GLU A 10 -35.12 31.97 31.13
C GLU A 10 -35.57 33.06 32.11
N SER A 11 -34.64 33.90 32.60
CA SER A 11 -34.97 34.98 33.52
C SER A 11 -35.87 36.05 32.91
N VAL A 12 -35.77 36.28 31.61
CA VAL A 12 -36.67 37.21 30.88
C VAL A 12 -38.07 36.61 30.78
N LEU A 13 -38.18 35.31 30.48
CA LEU A 13 -39.48 34.63 30.41
C LEU A 13 -40.15 34.46 31.77
N ASP A 14 -39.37 34.31 32.85
CA ASP A 14 -39.90 34.23 34.22
C ASP A 14 -40.56 35.56 34.68
N SER A 15 -40.07 36.70 34.20
CA SER A 15 -40.62 38.02 34.47
C SER A 15 -41.68 38.50 33.46
N ALA A 16 -41.82 37.75 32.33
CA ALA A 16 -42.72 38.14 31.25
C ALA A 16 -44.21 38.16 31.63
N PRO A 17 -45.02 39.05 31.06
CA PRO A 17 -46.50 39.02 31.26
C PRO A 17 -47.10 37.70 30.82
N LEU A 18 -48.02 37.13 31.63
CA LEU A 18 -48.63 35.84 31.35
C LEU A 18 -49.30 35.72 29.96
N PRO A 19 -49.98 36.78 29.47
CA PRO A 19 -50.56 36.79 28.13
C PRO A 19 -49.50 36.58 27.03
N TYR A 20 -48.27 37.12 27.20
CA TYR A 20 -47.18 36.91 26.26
C TYR A 20 -46.65 35.48 26.29
N VAL A 21 -46.41 34.91 27.46
CA VAL A 21 -46.01 33.51 27.63
C VAL A 21 -47.01 32.56 26.97
N ARG A 22 -48.32 32.82 27.16
CA ARG A 22 -49.41 32.06 26.52
C ARG A 22 -49.36 32.19 24.98
N SER A 23 -49.11 33.40 24.47
CA SER A 23 -49.01 33.60 23.01
C SER A 23 -47.83 32.84 22.36
N LEU A 24 -46.74 32.66 23.11
CA LEU A 24 -45.59 31.89 22.65
C LEU A 24 -45.86 30.37 22.56
N LEU A 25 -46.66 29.84 23.51
CA LEU A 25 -47.01 28.42 23.58
C LEU A 25 -48.16 28.03 22.65
N GLY A 26 -49.08 28.96 22.40
CA GLY A 26 -50.30 28.72 21.65
C GLY A 26 -51.42 28.04 22.46
N ASP A 27 -52.66 28.12 21.96
CA ASP A 27 -53.85 27.69 22.66
C ASP A 27 -53.86 26.22 23.07
N ASN A 28 -53.37 25.34 22.21
CA ASN A 28 -53.36 23.90 22.48
C ASN A 28 -52.47 23.54 23.69
N ALA A 29 -51.26 24.11 23.77
CA ALA A 29 -50.37 23.87 24.90
C ALA A 29 -50.88 24.50 26.19
N CYS A 30 -51.42 25.71 26.10
CA CYS A 30 -52.03 26.38 27.24
C CYS A 30 -53.22 25.61 27.79
N ASN A 31 -54.16 25.18 26.96
CA ASN A 31 -55.30 24.37 27.36
C ASN A 31 -54.92 23.05 28.02
N LEU A 32 -53.87 22.39 27.47
CA LEU A 32 -53.33 21.16 28.06
C LEU A 32 -52.77 21.41 29.48
N LEU A 33 -51.99 22.48 29.65
CA LEU A 33 -51.40 22.83 30.93
C LEU A 33 -52.44 23.26 31.94
N ASP A 34 -53.49 24.03 31.55
CA ASP A 34 -54.59 24.42 32.37
C ASP A 34 -55.44 23.22 32.85
N LEU A 35 -55.52 22.14 32.09
CA LEU A 35 -56.13 20.87 32.45
C LEU A 35 -55.32 20.04 33.44
N LEU A 36 -54.01 20.09 33.32
CA LEU A 36 -53.08 19.29 34.12
C LEU A 36 -52.73 19.92 35.47
N TYR A 37 -52.73 21.25 35.55
CA TYR A 37 -52.31 22.00 36.72
C TYR A 37 -53.49 22.90 37.19
N ARG A 38 -53.67 23.04 38.53
CA ARG A 38 -54.69 23.92 39.12
C ARG A 38 -54.05 25.15 39.78
N ASP A 39 -54.61 26.33 39.52
CA ASP A 39 -54.25 27.62 40.11
C ASP A 39 -52.80 28.06 39.97
N GLN A 40 -52.10 28.43 41.05
CA GLN A 40 -50.72 28.97 41.01
C GLN A 40 -49.66 28.03 40.40
N ASP A 41 -49.90 26.72 40.42
CA ASP A 41 -49.02 25.76 39.80
C ASP A 41 -49.07 25.83 38.25
N ALA A 42 -50.22 26.24 37.69
CA ALA A 42 -50.42 26.39 36.25
C ALA A 42 -49.53 27.52 35.66
N GLU A 43 -49.40 28.64 36.34
CA GLU A 43 -48.57 29.75 35.91
C GLU A 43 -47.05 29.36 35.86
N THR A 44 -46.58 28.74 36.92
CA THR A 44 -45.24 28.26 37.03
C THR A 44 -44.95 27.21 35.96
N ALA A 45 -45.90 26.32 35.70
CA ALA A 45 -45.77 25.31 34.64
C ALA A 45 -45.74 25.94 33.25
N LEU A 46 -46.56 26.92 32.95
CA LEU A 46 -46.56 27.66 31.68
C LEU A 46 -45.21 28.33 31.40
N ARG A 47 -44.62 29.02 32.38
CA ARG A 47 -43.32 29.69 32.27
C ARG A 47 -42.19 28.67 32.01
N ARG A 48 -42.17 27.58 32.77
CA ARG A 48 -41.18 26.53 32.62
C ARG A 48 -41.27 25.84 31.26
N VAL A 49 -42.49 25.55 30.80
CA VAL A 49 -42.69 24.93 29.47
C VAL A 49 -42.31 25.92 28.37
N ALA A 50 -42.64 27.22 28.52
CA ALA A 50 -42.21 28.22 27.54
C ALA A 50 -40.69 28.32 27.45
N ALA A 51 -39.98 28.35 28.58
CA ALA A 51 -38.51 28.40 28.60
C ALA A 51 -37.84 27.20 27.93
N SER A 52 -38.45 26.01 28.00
CA SER A 52 -37.88 24.78 27.42
C SER A 52 -38.40 24.42 26.02
N ALA A 53 -39.62 24.83 25.65
CA ALA A 53 -40.25 24.42 24.40
C ALA A 53 -40.18 25.49 23.28
N VAL A 54 -40.03 26.76 23.65
CA VAL A 54 -39.97 27.85 22.68
C VAL A 54 -38.50 28.06 22.23
N SER A 55 -38.25 27.91 20.94
CA SER A 55 -36.92 28.19 20.39
C SER A 55 -36.59 29.68 20.46
N PRO A 56 -35.50 30.09 21.12
CA PRO A 56 -35.04 31.48 21.14
C PRO A 56 -34.83 32.06 19.75
N GLU A 57 -34.34 31.23 18.80
CA GLU A 57 -34.11 31.62 17.41
C GLU A 57 -35.45 32.01 16.73
N ARG A 58 -36.57 31.36 17.08
CA ARG A 58 -37.88 31.71 16.56
C ARG A 58 -38.30 33.11 17.03
N ILE A 59 -38.18 33.39 18.32
CA ILE A 59 -38.55 34.71 18.89
C ILE A 59 -37.67 35.80 18.26
N ILE A 60 -36.37 35.55 18.16
CA ILE A 60 -35.43 36.53 17.60
C ILE A 60 -35.61 36.68 16.08
N GLY A 61 -36.06 35.61 15.40
CA GLY A 61 -36.29 35.60 13.95
C GLY A 61 -37.52 36.40 13.52
N ASP A 62 -38.58 36.37 14.29
CA ASP A 62 -39.80 37.10 14.02
C ASP A 62 -39.70 38.55 14.52
N PRO A 63 -40.00 39.56 13.70
CA PRO A 63 -39.90 40.97 14.08
C PRO A 63 -40.81 41.38 15.23
N ASP A 64 -42.05 40.86 15.24
CA ASP A 64 -43.05 41.21 16.24
C ASP A 64 -42.79 40.56 17.61
N ASP A 65 -42.41 39.26 17.58
CA ASP A 65 -42.03 38.54 18.80
C ASP A 65 -40.73 39.11 19.39
N ARG A 66 -39.78 39.47 18.56
CA ARG A 66 -38.54 40.11 18.97
C ARG A 66 -38.77 41.49 19.60
N SER A 67 -39.64 42.32 19.03
CA SER A 67 -40.01 43.63 19.61
C SER A 67 -40.55 43.47 21.00
N ARG A 68 -41.55 42.62 21.18
CA ARG A 68 -42.17 42.33 22.48
C ARG A 68 -41.16 41.76 23.48
N PHE A 69 -40.23 40.94 23.01
CA PHE A 69 -39.18 40.36 23.86
C PHE A 69 -38.19 41.44 24.33
N LEU A 70 -37.76 42.35 23.45
CA LEU A 70 -36.88 43.44 23.80
C LEU A 70 -37.52 44.45 24.77
N GLU A 71 -38.80 44.70 24.67
CA GLU A 71 -39.57 45.54 25.62
C GLU A 71 -39.51 45.03 27.05
N MET A 72 -39.29 43.72 27.26
CA MET A 72 -39.22 43.14 28.60
C MET A 72 -37.83 43.22 29.23
N LEU A 73 -36.81 43.65 28.47
CA LEU A 73 -35.46 43.83 28.99
C LEU A 73 -35.37 45.13 29.82
N PRO A 74 -34.67 45.14 30.97
CA PRO A 74 -34.36 46.36 31.70
C PRO A 74 -33.59 47.36 30.84
N GLU A 75 -33.86 48.67 31.03
CA GLU A 75 -33.19 49.77 30.26
C GLU A 75 -31.67 49.64 30.25
N GLN A 76 -31.06 49.27 31.37
CA GLN A 76 -29.61 49.05 31.46
C GLN A 76 -29.15 47.90 30.54
N LYS A 77 -30.00 46.88 30.36
CA LYS A 77 -29.69 45.75 29.48
C LYS A 77 -29.92 46.06 28.01
N ILE A 78 -30.83 46.96 27.69
CA ILE A 78 -31.05 47.52 26.35
C ILE A 78 -29.79 48.33 25.92
N THR A 79 -29.28 49.17 26.84
CA THR A 79 -28.04 49.95 26.57
C THR A 79 -26.84 49.03 26.36
N GLU A 80 -26.63 48.01 27.21
CA GLU A 80 -25.57 47.02 27.09
C GLU A 80 -25.70 46.23 25.78
N LEU A 81 -26.91 45.87 25.37
CA LEU A 81 -27.17 45.15 24.13
C LEU A 81 -26.84 46.04 22.90
N ALA A 82 -27.24 47.31 22.91
CA ALA A 82 -26.97 48.28 21.85
C ALA A 82 -25.48 48.47 21.62
N GLU A 83 -24.70 48.54 22.70
CA GLU A 83 -23.22 48.61 22.62
C GLU A 83 -22.63 47.36 21.98
N ARG A 84 -23.10 46.15 22.40
CA ARG A 84 -22.62 44.88 21.83
C ARG A 84 -23.01 44.70 20.36
N LEU A 85 -24.16 45.24 19.96
CA LEU A 85 -24.59 45.22 18.55
C LEU A 85 -23.83 46.24 17.67
N GLY A 86 -23.00 47.08 18.26
CA GLY A 86 -22.26 48.14 17.55
C GLY A 86 -23.18 49.22 16.97
N VAL A 87 -24.36 49.41 17.52
CA VAL A 87 -25.32 50.42 17.07
C VAL A 87 -25.01 51.71 17.81
N GLY A 88 -24.43 52.68 17.11
CA GLY A 88 -24.02 53.97 17.66
C GLY A 88 -25.23 54.87 17.97
N ILE A 89 -26.20 54.44 18.76
CA ILE A 89 -27.41 55.15 19.12
C ILE A 89 -27.17 55.76 20.50
N VAL A 90 -27.41 57.08 20.58
CA VAL A 90 -27.42 57.80 21.85
C VAL A 90 -28.80 57.62 22.45
N ASP A 91 -28.89 57.03 23.63
CA ASP A 91 -30.13 56.67 24.33
C ASP A 91 -30.99 55.62 23.61
N PRO A 92 -30.52 54.36 23.57
CA PRO A 92 -31.21 53.27 22.87
C PRO A 92 -32.46 52.85 23.60
N SER A 93 -33.61 52.81 22.88
CA SER A 93 -34.86 52.21 23.36
C SER A 93 -35.12 50.84 22.74
N SER A 94 -35.97 50.02 23.38
CA SER A 94 -36.40 48.71 22.87
C SER A 94 -37.03 48.79 21.48
N ASP A 95 -37.87 49.80 21.25
CA ASP A 95 -38.55 50.05 19.98
C ASP A 95 -37.55 50.38 18.86
N LEU A 96 -36.54 51.17 19.19
CA LEU A 96 -35.52 51.55 18.24
C LEU A 96 -34.67 50.32 17.83
N LEU A 97 -34.27 49.51 18.80
CA LEU A 97 -33.54 48.27 18.49
C LEU A 97 -34.42 47.27 17.72
N ALA A 98 -35.71 47.17 18.06
CA ALA A 98 -36.64 46.29 17.36
C ALA A 98 -36.84 46.67 15.90
N SER A 99 -36.79 47.96 15.56
CA SER A 99 -37.02 48.50 14.22
C SER A 99 -35.79 48.31 13.27
N LEU A 100 -34.61 47.94 13.78
CA LEU A 100 -33.42 47.76 12.97
C LEU A 100 -33.52 46.55 12.04
N PRO A 101 -32.90 46.62 10.84
CA PRO A 101 -32.73 45.43 10.00
C PRO A 101 -31.66 44.52 10.60
N TRP A 102 -32.08 43.49 11.33
CA TRP A 102 -31.19 42.57 12.02
C TRP A 102 -30.45 41.63 11.03
N SER A 103 -29.14 41.82 10.95
CA SER A 103 -28.26 40.89 10.25
C SER A 103 -28.14 39.53 11.00
N GLN A 104 -27.66 38.54 10.35
CA GLN A 104 -27.41 37.24 10.98
C GLN A 104 -26.40 37.33 12.14
N GLU A 105 -25.40 38.19 12.01
CA GLU A 105 -24.41 38.45 13.05
C GLU A 105 -25.03 39.13 14.28
N GLN A 106 -25.89 40.10 14.09
CA GLN A 106 -26.62 40.77 15.19
C GLN A 106 -27.57 39.83 15.93
N ARG A 107 -28.24 38.93 15.21
CA ARG A 107 -29.07 37.88 15.83
C ARG A 107 -28.20 36.93 16.68
N ARG A 108 -27.01 36.58 16.22
CA ARG A 108 -26.05 35.77 17.00
C ARG A 108 -25.55 36.51 18.23
N THR A 109 -25.30 37.81 18.13
CA THR A 109 -24.88 38.65 19.25
C THR A 109 -25.98 38.68 20.33
N LEU A 110 -27.24 38.79 19.94
CA LEU A 110 -28.35 38.74 20.87
C LEU A 110 -28.48 37.35 21.55
N LEU A 111 -28.34 36.25 20.80
CA LEU A 111 -28.34 34.92 21.40
C LEU A 111 -27.21 34.75 22.42
N GLY A 112 -26.01 35.20 22.10
CA GLY A 112 -24.87 35.19 23.03
C GLY A 112 -25.12 36.10 24.26
N PHE A 113 -25.79 37.24 24.08
CA PHE A 113 -26.17 38.13 25.15
C PHE A 113 -27.17 37.48 26.12
N LEU A 114 -28.07 36.64 25.61
CA LEU A 114 -29.05 35.87 26.38
C LEU A 114 -28.47 34.58 27.02
N GLY A 115 -27.14 34.38 26.92
CA GLY A 115 -26.47 33.23 27.50
C GLY A 115 -26.69 31.92 26.74
N LEU A 116 -27.23 31.99 25.53
CA LEU A 116 -27.44 30.83 24.68
C LEU A 116 -26.15 30.48 23.96
N ILE A 117 -25.64 29.29 24.23
CA ILE A 117 -24.45 28.77 23.52
C ILE A 117 -24.86 28.42 22.09
N ILE A 118 -24.38 29.20 21.14
CA ILE A 118 -24.49 28.81 19.74
C ILE A 118 -23.38 27.79 19.52
N ASP A 119 -23.69 26.50 19.67
CA ASP A 119 -22.86 25.45 19.08
C ASP A 119 -22.79 25.75 17.59
N ARG A 120 -21.62 26.19 17.12
CA ARG A 120 -21.34 26.16 15.70
C ARG A 120 -21.41 24.69 15.31
N ALA A 121 -22.53 24.26 14.75
CA ALA A 121 -22.49 23.09 13.91
C ALA A 121 -21.31 23.33 12.97
N PRO A 122 -20.32 22.41 12.90
CA PRO A 122 -19.23 22.59 11.96
C PRO A 122 -19.88 22.86 10.61
N GLU A 123 -19.55 23.97 9.99
CA GLU A 123 -19.90 24.23 8.59
C GLU A 123 -19.26 23.06 7.83
N ILE A 124 -20.07 22.05 7.54
CA ILE A 124 -19.66 21.00 6.60
C ILE A 124 -19.48 21.77 5.29
N PRO A 125 -18.24 21.90 4.81
CA PRO A 125 -18.02 22.57 3.55
C PRO A 125 -18.79 21.77 2.51
N THR A 126 -19.89 22.28 2.05
CA THR A 126 -20.68 21.72 0.94
C THR A 126 -19.89 22.00 -0.34
N ALA A 127 -18.74 21.35 -0.48
CA ALA A 127 -18.04 21.30 -1.76
C ALA A 127 -18.95 20.52 -2.70
N LEU A 128 -19.43 21.17 -3.76
CA LEU A 128 -20.22 20.55 -4.83
C LEU A 128 -19.48 19.35 -5.47
N ARG A 129 -18.15 19.30 -5.32
CA ARG A 129 -17.28 18.24 -5.86
C ARG A 129 -16.16 17.95 -4.87
N SER A 130 -15.99 16.68 -4.53
CA SER A 130 -14.84 16.18 -3.78
C SER A 130 -14.05 15.16 -4.58
N VAL A 131 -12.74 15.07 -4.35
CA VAL A 131 -11.87 14.05 -4.94
C VAL A 131 -11.54 13.03 -3.86
N CYS A 132 -11.89 11.76 -4.14
CA CYS A 132 -11.56 10.64 -3.25
C CYS A 132 -10.29 9.95 -3.74
N THR A 133 -9.29 9.82 -2.88
CA THR A 133 -8.06 9.07 -3.17
C THR A 133 -8.15 7.68 -2.55
N PRO A 134 -8.08 6.60 -3.36
CA PRO A 134 -8.16 5.25 -2.83
C PRO A 134 -6.90 4.88 -2.05
N GLN A 135 -7.06 4.14 -0.95
CA GLN A 135 -5.93 3.68 -0.12
C GLN A 135 -5.10 2.58 -0.80
N TYR A 136 -5.72 1.79 -1.69
CA TYR A 136 -5.06 0.73 -2.46
C TYR A 136 -5.23 0.95 -3.96
N ALA A 137 -4.67 2.05 -4.45
CA ALA A 137 -4.74 2.40 -5.87
C ALA A 137 -3.84 1.49 -6.72
N LEU A 138 -4.31 1.15 -7.92
CA LEU A 138 -3.49 0.61 -9.00
C LEU A 138 -3.14 1.73 -9.99
N PHE A 139 -1.94 1.70 -10.53
CA PHE A 139 -1.57 2.53 -11.66
C PHE A 139 -2.39 2.18 -12.91
N PRO A 140 -2.55 3.08 -13.88
CA PRO A 140 -3.36 2.83 -15.08
C PRO A 140 -3.03 1.52 -15.79
N HIS A 141 -1.75 1.26 -16.02
CA HIS A 141 -1.26 0.03 -16.65
C HIS A 141 -1.56 -1.23 -15.82
N GLN A 142 -1.49 -1.15 -14.48
CA GLN A 142 -1.85 -2.26 -13.60
C GLN A 142 -3.35 -2.55 -13.63
N ARG A 143 -4.21 -1.50 -13.69
CA ARG A 143 -5.67 -1.67 -13.80
C ARG A 143 -6.04 -2.38 -15.10
N LEU A 144 -5.43 -1.96 -16.22
CA LEU A 144 -5.67 -2.59 -17.52
C LEU A 144 -5.27 -4.06 -17.51
N ALA A 145 -4.08 -4.38 -17.00
CA ALA A 145 -3.60 -5.75 -16.86
C ALA A 145 -4.53 -6.58 -15.94
N ALA A 146 -4.95 -6.04 -14.80
CA ALA A 146 -5.88 -6.71 -13.89
C ALA A 146 -7.22 -7.04 -14.56
N CYS A 147 -7.82 -6.08 -15.30
CA CYS A 147 -9.06 -6.30 -16.03
C CYS A 147 -8.93 -7.41 -17.10
N ARG A 148 -7.80 -7.44 -17.83
CA ARG A 148 -7.53 -8.49 -18.83
C ARG A 148 -7.38 -9.87 -18.18
N VAL A 149 -6.62 -9.97 -17.09
CA VAL A 149 -6.47 -11.21 -16.32
C VAL A 149 -7.83 -11.69 -15.82
N GLN A 150 -8.61 -10.83 -15.19
CA GLN A 150 -9.95 -11.19 -14.68
C GLN A 150 -10.85 -11.74 -15.78
N ARG A 151 -10.85 -11.12 -16.97
CA ARG A 151 -11.63 -11.62 -18.11
C ARG A 151 -11.24 -13.05 -18.47
N LEU A 152 -9.94 -13.37 -18.50
CA LEU A 152 -9.45 -14.70 -18.83
C LEU A 152 -9.71 -15.73 -17.71
N LEU A 153 -9.55 -15.35 -16.45
CA LEU A 153 -9.82 -16.21 -15.30
C LEU A 153 -11.28 -16.67 -15.21
N TYR A 154 -12.22 -15.86 -15.73
CA TYR A 154 -13.65 -16.18 -15.70
C TYR A 154 -14.20 -16.67 -17.04
N SER A 155 -13.33 -16.89 -18.04
CA SER A 155 -13.70 -17.43 -19.36
C SER A 155 -12.74 -18.56 -19.77
N GLY A 156 -13.25 -19.55 -20.48
CA GLY A 156 -12.44 -20.61 -21.08
C GLY A 156 -11.70 -21.47 -20.06
N GLU A 157 -10.41 -21.67 -20.28
CA GLU A 157 -9.54 -22.60 -19.54
C GLU A 157 -9.19 -22.15 -18.12
N ARG A 158 -9.54 -20.93 -17.73
CA ARG A 158 -9.33 -20.35 -16.38
C ARG A 158 -7.89 -20.38 -15.89
N ARG A 159 -6.92 -20.43 -16.79
CA ARG A 159 -5.50 -20.42 -16.52
C ARG A 159 -4.87 -19.25 -17.26
N VAL A 160 -4.13 -18.39 -16.57
CA VAL A 160 -3.51 -17.20 -17.19
C VAL A 160 -2.20 -16.86 -16.52
N VAL A 161 -1.22 -16.43 -17.31
CA VAL A 161 0.03 -15.84 -16.82
C VAL A 161 -0.05 -14.32 -16.94
N LEU A 162 0.18 -13.64 -15.82
CA LEU A 162 0.43 -12.22 -15.78
C LEU A 162 1.93 -11.97 -15.87
N HIS A 163 2.35 -11.43 -17.00
CA HIS A 163 3.74 -11.08 -17.26
C HIS A 163 3.93 -9.57 -17.13
N LEU A 164 4.54 -9.15 -16.04
CA LEU A 164 4.90 -7.75 -15.78
C LEU A 164 6.39 -7.63 -15.45
N PRO A 165 7.08 -6.62 -15.97
CA PRO A 165 8.46 -6.32 -15.63
C PRO A 165 8.69 -6.25 -14.12
N THR A 166 9.93 -6.51 -13.69
CA THR A 166 10.29 -6.34 -12.28
C THR A 166 10.15 -4.87 -11.88
N GLY A 167 9.68 -4.59 -10.67
CA GLY A 167 9.48 -3.22 -10.20
C GLY A 167 8.12 -2.59 -10.55
N VAL A 168 7.35 -3.17 -11.47
CA VAL A 168 6.06 -2.62 -11.96
C VAL A 168 4.87 -2.97 -11.04
N GLY A 169 5.08 -3.74 -9.98
CA GLY A 169 4.05 -4.03 -8.97
C GLY A 169 3.18 -5.26 -9.26
N LYS A 170 3.76 -6.37 -9.74
CA LYS A 170 3.10 -7.67 -9.94
C LYS A 170 2.24 -8.10 -8.74
N THR A 171 2.85 -8.14 -7.55
CA THR A 171 2.19 -8.57 -6.32
C THR A 171 0.97 -7.70 -6.00
N ARG A 172 1.10 -6.39 -6.13
CA ARG A 172 0.01 -5.44 -5.90
C ARG A 172 -1.15 -5.64 -6.89
N THR A 173 -0.83 -5.85 -8.16
CA THR A 173 -1.83 -6.15 -9.21
C THR A 173 -2.53 -7.47 -8.91
N ALA A 174 -1.78 -8.52 -8.56
CA ALA A 174 -2.34 -9.83 -8.22
C ALA A 174 -3.24 -9.77 -6.97
N MET A 175 -2.84 -9.05 -5.91
CA MET A 175 -3.66 -8.90 -4.71
C MET A 175 -4.96 -8.15 -5.00
N ASN A 176 -4.97 -7.19 -5.91
CA ASN A 176 -6.21 -6.55 -6.35
C ASN A 176 -7.14 -7.54 -7.05
N ILE A 177 -6.60 -8.41 -7.93
CA ILE A 177 -7.36 -9.49 -8.59
C ILE A 177 -7.92 -10.48 -7.56
N ILE A 178 -7.12 -10.87 -6.56
CA ILE A 178 -7.52 -11.77 -5.48
C ILE A 178 -8.63 -11.15 -4.63
N CYS A 179 -8.51 -9.89 -4.24
CA CYS A 179 -9.57 -9.20 -3.49
C CYS A 179 -10.88 -9.12 -4.27
N ASP A 180 -10.81 -8.90 -5.58
CA ASP A 180 -12.00 -8.90 -6.43
C ASP A 180 -12.61 -10.31 -6.56
N HIS A 181 -11.77 -11.34 -6.67
CA HIS A 181 -12.21 -12.74 -6.65
C HIS A 181 -12.92 -13.12 -5.34
N LEU A 182 -12.33 -12.78 -4.19
CA LEU A 182 -12.92 -13.00 -2.87
C LEU A 182 -14.26 -12.30 -2.70
N ARG A 183 -14.41 -11.06 -3.20
CA ARG A 183 -15.68 -10.32 -3.13
C ARG A 183 -16.78 -10.91 -4.00
N ARG A 184 -16.43 -11.63 -5.08
CA ARG A 184 -17.38 -12.26 -6.00
C ARG A 184 -17.79 -13.66 -5.58
N HIS A 185 -16.95 -14.33 -4.78
CA HIS A 185 -17.16 -15.70 -4.34
C HIS A 185 -17.11 -15.75 -2.81
N GLU A 186 -18.21 -16.04 -2.19
CA GLU A 186 -18.36 -16.06 -0.74
C GLU A 186 -19.18 -17.29 -0.29
N PRO A 187 -18.65 -18.15 0.62
CA PRO A 187 -17.25 -18.20 1.09
C PRO A 187 -16.30 -18.81 0.04
N THR A 188 -15.01 -18.46 0.11
CA THR A 188 -14.02 -19.04 -0.80
C THR A 188 -12.59 -19.00 -0.24
N VAL A 189 -11.78 -19.95 -0.65
CA VAL A 189 -10.35 -20.01 -0.32
C VAL A 189 -9.52 -19.70 -1.56
N VAL A 190 -8.58 -18.79 -1.41
CA VAL A 190 -7.54 -18.49 -2.40
C VAL A 190 -6.20 -18.96 -1.86
N VAL A 191 -5.42 -19.65 -2.69
CA VAL A 191 -4.07 -20.10 -2.32
C VAL A 191 -3.03 -19.27 -3.07
N TRP A 192 -2.08 -18.69 -2.33
CA TRP A 192 -0.88 -18.06 -2.88
C TRP A 192 0.31 -19.00 -2.68
N LEU A 193 0.94 -19.38 -3.77
CA LEU A 193 2.15 -20.23 -3.78
C LEU A 193 3.38 -19.37 -4.09
N ALA A 194 4.39 -19.46 -3.25
CA ALA A 194 5.68 -18.85 -3.49
C ALA A 194 6.81 -19.67 -2.86
N ARG A 195 8.05 -19.44 -3.31
CA ARG A 195 9.24 -20.02 -2.75
C ARG A 195 10.04 -18.96 -1.99
N GLY A 196 10.50 -19.34 -0.79
CA GLY A 196 11.29 -18.45 0.06
C GLY A 196 10.44 -17.60 1.00
N ARG A 197 10.93 -17.50 2.24
CA ARG A 197 10.23 -16.87 3.37
C ARG A 197 9.87 -15.40 3.08
N GLU A 198 10.76 -14.68 2.45
CA GLU A 198 10.62 -13.25 2.17
C GLU A 198 9.45 -12.95 1.21
N LEU A 199 9.29 -13.77 0.14
CA LEU A 199 8.16 -13.64 -0.78
C LEU A 199 6.84 -13.98 -0.09
N LEU A 200 6.84 -15.01 0.76
CA LEU A 200 5.65 -15.44 1.51
C LEU A 200 5.23 -14.37 2.53
N GLU A 201 6.18 -13.79 3.25
CA GLU A 201 5.92 -12.70 4.18
C GLU A 201 5.43 -11.43 3.46
N GLN A 202 6.06 -11.08 2.34
CA GLN A 202 5.63 -9.95 1.52
C GLN A 202 4.19 -10.15 1.00
N ALA A 203 3.90 -11.33 0.47
CA ALA A 203 2.56 -11.66 -0.03
C ALA A 203 1.51 -11.54 1.08
N THR A 204 1.84 -12.01 2.28
CA THR A 204 0.93 -11.93 3.44
C THR A 204 0.65 -10.49 3.85
N LEU A 205 1.70 -9.67 4.02
CA LEU A 205 1.55 -8.27 4.37
C LEU A 205 0.79 -7.47 3.30
N GLU A 206 1.03 -7.80 2.03
CA GLU A 206 0.32 -7.14 0.94
C GLU A 206 -1.15 -7.60 0.86
N ALA A 207 -1.44 -8.87 1.19
CA ALA A 207 -2.80 -9.38 1.32
C ALA A 207 -3.58 -8.67 2.44
N GLU A 208 -2.96 -8.51 3.61
CA GLU A 208 -3.53 -7.78 4.75
C GLU A 208 -3.86 -6.32 4.38
N ARG A 209 -2.93 -5.63 3.71
CA ARG A 209 -3.12 -4.25 3.24
C ARG A 209 -4.21 -4.14 2.18
N ALA A 210 -4.17 -5.05 1.20
CA ALA A 210 -5.14 -5.05 0.11
C ALA A 210 -6.55 -5.33 0.61
N TRP A 211 -6.73 -6.35 1.44
CA TRP A 211 -8.05 -6.68 1.98
C TRP A 211 -8.56 -5.64 2.96
N GLY A 212 -7.68 -5.07 3.80
CA GLY A 212 -8.05 -3.97 4.69
C GLY A 212 -8.59 -2.72 3.96
N ALA A 213 -8.18 -2.52 2.70
CA ALA A 213 -8.63 -1.40 1.88
C ALA A 213 -9.77 -1.75 0.89
N LEU A 214 -9.84 -2.99 0.41
CA LEU A 214 -10.74 -3.43 -0.67
C LEU A 214 -11.77 -4.46 -0.19
N GLY A 215 -11.59 -5.02 0.99
CA GLY A 215 -12.46 -6.07 1.54
C GLY A 215 -13.85 -5.58 1.90
N ASN A 216 -14.78 -6.52 1.99
CA ASN A 216 -16.20 -6.27 2.34
C ASN A 216 -16.68 -7.12 3.53
N ARG A 217 -15.82 -7.96 4.09
CA ARG A 217 -16.08 -8.86 5.23
C ARG A 217 -14.79 -9.29 5.90
N GLU A 218 -14.89 -9.96 7.04
CA GLU A 218 -13.76 -10.61 7.69
C GLU A 218 -13.38 -11.89 6.96
N ILE A 219 -12.07 -12.10 6.77
CA ILE A 219 -11.50 -13.33 6.19
C ILE A 219 -10.28 -13.78 6.99
N SER A 220 -9.91 -15.04 6.83
CA SER A 220 -8.67 -15.57 7.39
C SER A 220 -7.50 -15.37 6.43
N ILE A 221 -6.35 -14.86 6.93
CA ILE A 221 -5.08 -14.88 6.19
C ILE A 221 -4.13 -15.81 6.92
N VAL A 222 -3.85 -16.96 6.32
CA VAL A 222 -3.15 -18.07 6.96
C VAL A 222 -1.75 -18.22 6.38
N ARG A 223 -0.75 -18.28 7.26
CA ARG A 223 0.67 -18.49 6.93
C ARG A 223 1.01 -19.97 7.03
N MET A 224 1.36 -20.61 5.91
CA MET A 224 1.71 -22.04 5.85
C MET A 224 3.07 -22.27 5.21
N TRP A 225 4.14 -21.98 5.92
CA TRP A 225 5.52 -22.27 5.51
C TRP A 225 6.43 -22.56 6.70
N GLY A 226 7.61 -23.10 6.46
CA GLY A 226 8.53 -23.52 7.52
C GLY A 226 7.87 -24.56 8.44
N ASP A 227 7.97 -24.34 9.75
CA ASP A 227 7.41 -25.24 10.77
C ASP A 227 5.94 -24.99 11.10
N ALA A 228 5.26 -24.06 10.39
CA ALA A 228 3.85 -23.78 10.63
C ALA A 228 3.00 -25.05 10.40
N PRO A 229 1.97 -25.31 11.21
CA PRO A 229 1.10 -26.48 11.02
C PRO A 229 0.34 -26.41 9.69
N THR A 230 -0.05 -27.58 9.17
CA THR A 230 -0.91 -27.72 7.98
C THR A 230 -2.38 -27.90 8.37
N ASP A 231 -2.81 -27.18 9.40
CA ASP A 231 -4.18 -27.24 9.88
C ASP A 231 -5.08 -26.32 9.05
N LEU A 232 -6.19 -26.88 8.57
CA LEU A 232 -7.23 -26.20 7.79
C LEU A 232 -8.53 -26.03 8.56
N ASP A 233 -8.57 -26.40 9.84
CA ASP A 233 -9.79 -26.34 10.64
C ASP A 233 -10.25 -24.88 10.80
N GLY A 234 -11.52 -24.65 10.50
CA GLY A 234 -12.11 -23.31 10.53
C GLY A 234 -11.77 -22.39 9.35
N VAL A 235 -10.88 -22.78 8.43
CA VAL A 235 -10.50 -21.94 7.27
C VAL A 235 -11.39 -22.29 6.08
N ASN A 236 -12.51 -21.60 5.96
CA ASN A 236 -13.44 -21.78 4.84
C ASN A 236 -13.53 -20.55 3.93
N ASP A 237 -12.97 -19.41 4.37
CA ASP A 237 -13.01 -18.14 3.64
C ASP A 237 -11.72 -17.34 3.90
N GLY A 238 -10.96 -17.07 2.84
CA GLY A 238 -9.74 -16.30 2.99
C GLY A 238 -8.60 -16.62 2.04
N ILE A 239 -7.39 -16.23 2.45
CA ILE A 239 -6.15 -16.41 1.70
C ILE A 239 -5.21 -17.31 2.49
N ILE A 240 -4.75 -18.39 1.87
CA ILE A 240 -3.70 -19.24 2.41
C ILE A 240 -2.41 -18.96 1.64
N VAL A 241 -1.42 -18.42 2.33
CA VAL A 241 -0.08 -18.21 1.77
C VAL A 241 0.74 -19.45 2.09
N LEU A 242 1.03 -20.25 1.06
CA LEU A 242 1.61 -21.59 1.19
C LEU A 242 3.01 -21.64 0.56
N GLY A 243 4.00 -22.08 1.33
CA GLY A 243 5.36 -22.28 0.84
C GLY A 243 5.46 -23.50 -0.10
N LEU A 244 6.07 -23.29 -1.28
CA LEU A 244 6.23 -24.34 -2.30
C LEU A 244 6.97 -25.57 -1.77
N ASP A 245 8.01 -25.40 -0.94
CA ASP A 245 8.76 -26.52 -0.37
C ASP A 245 7.86 -27.37 0.55
N LYS A 246 6.99 -26.73 1.34
CA LYS A 246 6.02 -27.41 2.21
C LYS A 246 4.93 -28.10 1.41
N ALA A 247 4.37 -27.43 0.41
CA ALA A 247 3.37 -28.01 -0.48
C ALA A 247 3.91 -29.22 -1.25
N SER A 248 5.14 -29.10 -1.75
CA SER A 248 5.83 -30.19 -2.46
C SER A 248 6.15 -31.39 -1.55
N ALA A 249 6.55 -31.15 -0.31
CA ALA A 249 6.74 -32.22 0.69
C ALA A 249 5.42 -32.94 0.95
N ALA A 250 4.32 -32.21 1.14
CA ALA A 250 2.99 -32.80 1.30
C ALA A 250 2.56 -33.62 0.07
N ALA A 251 2.80 -33.11 -1.15
CA ALA A 251 2.48 -33.83 -2.38
C ALA A 251 3.23 -35.17 -2.54
N ASN A 252 4.38 -35.31 -1.89
CA ASN A 252 5.21 -36.51 -1.97
C ASN A 252 5.00 -37.50 -0.80
N THR A 253 4.48 -37.01 0.34
CA THR A 253 4.33 -37.85 1.56
C THR A 253 2.89 -38.24 1.85
N ASP A 254 1.99 -37.24 1.84
CA ASP A 254 0.55 -37.45 2.09
C ASP A 254 -0.22 -36.34 1.35
N THR A 255 -0.91 -36.72 0.29
CA THR A 255 -1.71 -35.79 -0.54
C THR A 255 -2.97 -35.32 0.16
N THR A 256 -3.41 -35.98 1.25
CA THR A 256 -4.68 -35.71 1.94
C THR A 256 -4.84 -34.23 2.30
N PHE A 257 -3.76 -33.57 2.72
CA PHE A 257 -3.77 -32.13 3.00
C PHE A 257 -4.05 -31.30 1.74
N LEU A 258 -3.32 -31.56 0.64
CA LEU A 258 -3.49 -30.83 -0.62
C LEU A 258 -4.86 -31.10 -1.26
N ASP A 259 -5.37 -32.32 -1.17
CA ASP A 259 -6.69 -32.70 -1.68
C ASP A 259 -7.80 -31.95 -0.92
N LYS A 260 -7.72 -31.92 0.42
CA LYS A 260 -8.65 -31.15 1.27
C LYS A 260 -8.59 -29.65 0.98
N LEU A 261 -7.40 -29.13 0.72
CA LEU A 261 -7.21 -27.72 0.37
C LEU A 261 -7.75 -27.43 -1.04
N GLY A 262 -7.45 -28.30 -2.01
CA GLY A 262 -7.90 -28.17 -3.41
C GLY A 262 -9.43 -28.15 -3.56
N ILE A 263 -10.16 -28.96 -2.78
CA ILE A 263 -11.63 -28.96 -2.77
C ILE A 263 -12.21 -27.60 -2.35
N ARG A 264 -11.51 -26.83 -1.50
CA ARG A 264 -11.93 -25.51 -0.99
C ARG A 264 -11.43 -24.36 -1.88
N THR A 265 -10.38 -24.60 -2.68
CA THR A 265 -9.68 -23.58 -3.44
C THR A 265 -10.38 -23.26 -4.75
N THR A 266 -10.70 -21.98 -4.96
CA THR A 266 -11.29 -21.49 -6.22
C THR A 266 -10.33 -20.66 -7.06
N LEU A 267 -9.25 -20.15 -6.45
CA LEU A 267 -8.18 -19.45 -7.16
C LEU A 267 -6.84 -19.85 -6.55
N THR A 268 -5.94 -20.33 -7.40
CA THR A 268 -4.53 -20.55 -7.05
C THR A 268 -3.68 -19.50 -7.74
N THR A 269 -2.87 -18.77 -6.99
CA THR A 269 -1.87 -17.82 -7.52
C THR A 269 -0.49 -18.40 -7.33
N PHE A 270 0.27 -18.53 -8.41
CA PHE A 270 1.64 -19.04 -8.39
C PHE A 270 2.62 -17.89 -8.69
N ASP A 271 3.37 -17.47 -7.68
CA ASP A 271 4.42 -16.47 -7.85
C ASP A 271 5.68 -17.10 -8.46
N GLU A 272 6.33 -16.40 -9.38
CA GLU A 272 7.40 -16.90 -10.24
C GLU A 272 6.96 -18.13 -11.07
N ALA A 273 5.91 -17.93 -11.88
CA ALA A 273 5.20 -18.97 -12.63
C ALA A 273 6.09 -19.85 -13.55
N HIS A 274 7.28 -19.36 -13.94
CA HIS A 274 8.28 -20.15 -14.67
C HIS A 274 8.74 -21.41 -13.91
N GLN A 275 8.51 -21.48 -12.59
CA GLN A 275 8.83 -22.66 -11.78
C GLN A 275 7.69 -23.70 -11.78
N ALA A 276 6.47 -23.33 -12.18
CA ALA A 276 5.29 -24.17 -12.07
C ALA A 276 5.37 -25.46 -12.92
N ILE A 277 6.14 -25.44 -14.00
CA ILE A 277 6.34 -26.58 -14.90
C ILE A 277 7.28 -27.67 -14.34
N ALA A 278 8.03 -27.37 -13.27
CA ALA A 278 8.87 -28.37 -12.64
C ALA A 278 7.98 -29.54 -12.11
N PRO A 279 8.38 -30.82 -12.34
CA PRO A 279 7.53 -31.97 -11.99
C PRO A 279 7.06 -31.99 -10.53
N THR A 280 7.89 -31.48 -9.62
CA THR A 280 7.61 -31.38 -8.19
C THR A 280 6.47 -30.40 -7.88
N TYR A 281 6.44 -29.26 -8.56
CA TYR A 281 5.44 -28.20 -8.31
C TYR A 281 4.17 -28.42 -9.12
N ARG A 282 4.27 -29.06 -10.29
CA ARG A 282 3.12 -29.39 -11.13
C ARG A 282 2.09 -30.20 -10.35
N ARG A 283 2.51 -31.24 -9.61
CA ARG A 283 1.61 -32.06 -8.76
C ARG A 283 0.88 -31.21 -7.73
N THR A 284 1.57 -30.26 -7.11
CA THR A 284 0.96 -29.33 -6.16
C THR A 284 -0.13 -28.47 -6.82
N VAL A 285 0.16 -27.91 -7.99
CA VAL A 285 -0.81 -27.09 -8.71
C VAL A 285 -1.99 -27.91 -9.17
N ASP A 286 -1.77 -29.11 -9.71
CA ASP A 286 -2.83 -30.01 -10.14
C ASP A 286 -3.75 -30.39 -8.97
N ALA A 287 -3.20 -30.65 -7.77
CA ALA A 287 -3.99 -30.92 -6.57
C ALA A 287 -4.81 -29.70 -6.11
N LEU A 288 -4.28 -28.47 -6.25
CA LEU A 288 -4.98 -27.26 -5.86
C LEU A 288 -5.99 -26.75 -6.91
N THR A 289 -5.95 -27.29 -8.11
CA THR A 289 -6.88 -26.96 -9.22
C THR A 289 -7.81 -28.11 -9.57
N LEU A 290 -8.19 -28.94 -8.59
CA LEU A 290 -9.05 -30.12 -8.79
C LEU A 290 -10.49 -29.77 -9.16
N ARG A 291 -10.99 -28.63 -8.71
CA ARG A 291 -12.37 -28.20 -9.01
C ARG A 291 -12.47 -27.71 -10.46
N SER A 292 -13.55 -28.04 -11.12
CA SER A 292 -13.82 -27.58 -12.49
C SER A 292 -14.01 -26.06 -12.61
N ASP A 293 -14.35 -25.40 -11.49
CA ASP A 293 -14.53 -23.95 -11.41
C ASP A 293 -13.32 -23.21 -10.84
N SER A 294 -12.25 -23.93 -10.45
CA SER A 294 -11.02 -23.32 -9.97
C SER A 294 -10.24 -22.60 -11.08
N SER A 295 -9.54 -21.55 -10.70
CA SER A 295 -8.73 -20.71 -11.61
C SER A 295 -7.26 -20.73 -11.19
N LEU A 296 -6.36 -20.56 -12.15
CA LEU A 296 -4.91 -20.51 -11.92
C LEU A 296 -4.35 -19.20 -12.47
N LEU A 297 -3.74 -18.40 -11.61
CA LEU A 297 -3.02 -17.18 -11.97
C LEU A 297 -1.52 -17.38 -11.76
N GLY A 298 -0.76 -17.37 -12.83
CA GLY A 298 0.70 -17.33 -12.78
C GLY A 298 1.22 -15.91 -12.80
N LEU A 299 2.24 -15.61 -12.02
CA LEU A 299 2.93 -14.32 -12.04
C LEU A 299 4.38 -14.52 -12.45
N THR A 300 4.86 -13.76 -13.43
CA THR A 300 6.27 -13.82 -13.85
C THR A 300 6.78 -12.45 -14.27
N ALA A 301 8.08 -12.23 -14.07
CA ALA A 301 8.79 -11.05 -14.56
C ALA A 301 9.61 -11.33 -15.81
N THR A 302 9.83 -12.61 -16.12
CA THR A 302 10.67 -13.05 -17.22
C THR A 302 9.88 -13.97 -18.14
N PRO A 303 10.01 -13.82 -19.46
CA PRO A 303 9.25 -14.65 -20.41
C PRO A 303 9.73 -16.11 -20.42
N GLY A 304 10.94 -16.40 -19.95
CA GLY A 304 11.53 -17.74 -19.92
C GLY A 304 12.65 -17.86 -18.89
N ARG A 305 13.12 -19.08 -18.64
CA ARG A 305 14.18 -19.38 -17.67
C ARG A 305 15.56 -19.05 -18.19
N THR A 306 15.79 -19.26 -19.48
CA THR A 306 17.05 -19.01 -20.16
C THR A 306 16.80 -18.56 -21.60
N TRP A 307 17.75 -17.84 -22.17
CA TRP A 307 17.72 -17.36 -23.57
C TRP A 307 17.65 -18.46 -24.63
N ALA A 308 17.90 -19.72 -24.24
CA ALA A 308 18.18 -20.81 -25.18
C ALA A 308 17.16 -21.96 -25.14
N ASP A 309 16.16 -21.95 -24.26
CA ASP A 309 15.25 -23.11 -24.11
C ASP A 309 13.82 -22.79 -24.55
N LEU A 310 13.61 -22.82 -25.86
CA LEU A 310 12.28 -22.68 -26.49
C LEU A 310 11.30 -23.77 -26.00
N THR A 311 11.80 -24.93 -25.59
CA THR A 311 10.97 -26.05 -25.16
C THR A 311 10.38 -25.83 -23.75
N GLU A 312 11.08 -25.14 -22.86
CA GLU A 312 10.53 -24.76 -21.55
C GLU A 312 9.46 -23.67 -21.69
N ASP A 313 9.64 -22.72 -22.60
CA ASP A 313 8.66 -21.66 -22.86
C ASP A 313 7.37 -22.24 -23.47
N GLU A 314 7.47 -23.22 -24.37
CA GLU A 314 6.32 -23.95 -24.91
C GLU A 314 5.58 -24.71 -23.82
N ARG A 315 6.30 -25.43 -22.94
CA ARG A 315 5.69 -26.13 -21.80
C ARG A 315 4.98 -25.21 -20.83
N LEU A 316 5.54 -24.03 -20.59
CA LEU A 316 4.90 -23.00 -19.76
C LEU A 316 3.64 -22.47 -20.43
N ALA A 317 3.70 -22.19 -21.73
CA ALA A 317 2.54 -21.76 -22.50
C ALA A 317 1.43 -22.80 -22.49
N ASP A 318 1.74 -24.07 -22.72
CA ASP A 318 0.79 -25.19 -22.65
C ASP A 318 0.17 -25.30 -21.24
N PHE A 319 0.98 -25.17 -20.18
CA PHE A 319 0.52 -25.28 -18.81
C PHE A 319 -0.51 -24.18 -18.45
N PHE A 320 -0.39 -23.01 -19.02
CA PHE A 320 -1.32 -21.89 -18.87
C PHE A 320 -2.27 -21.70 -20.07
N ALA A 321 -2.51 -22.78 -20.83
CA ALA A 321 -3.44 -22.80 -21.97
C ALA A 321 -3.19 -21.67 -22.99
N HIS A 322 -1.94 -21.30 -23.20
CA HIS A 322 -1.50 -20.19 -24.05
C HIS A 322 -2.09 -18.81 -23.68
N GLN A 323 -2.65 -18.67 -22.47
CA GLN A 323 -3.23 -17.41 -22.02
C GLN A 323 -2.19 -16.60 -21.25
N LYS A 324 -1.70 -15.54 -21.89
CA LYS A 324 -0.70 -14.63 -21.34
C LYS A 324 -1.21 -13.20 -21.43
N VAL A 325 -1.18 -12.49 -20.31
CA VAL A 325 -1.42 -11.06 -20.25
C VAL A 325 -0.07 -10.36 -20.08
N MET A 326 0.28 -9.56 -21.06
CA MET A 326 1.46 -8.71 -21.05
C MET A 326 1.06 -7.26 -20.78
N LEU A 327 2.04 -6.46 -20.40
CA LEU A 327 1.86 -5.03 -20.31
C LEU A 327 1.79 -4.44 -21.72
N GLU A 328 0.72 -3.73 -22.01
CA GLU A 328 0.55 -2.95 -23.23
C GLU A 328 0.18 -1.52 -22.82
N ILE A 329 0.84 -0.56 -23.43
CA ILE A 329 0.62 0.87 -23.21
C ILE A 329 0.39 1.51 -24.56
N ASP A 330 -0.79 2.12 -24.73
CA ASP A 330 -1.18 2.72 -25.99
C ASP A 330 -0.17 3.78 -26.47
N GLY A 331 0.23 3.68 -27.73
CA GLY A 331 1.19 4.60 -28.34
C GLY A 331 2.67 4.22 -28.12
N TYR A 332 2.96 3.08 -27.53
CA TYR A 332 4.33 2.59 -27.30
C TYR A 332 4.49 1.15 -27.76
N ASP A 333 5.48 0.89 -28.59
CA ASP A 333 5.86 -0.47 -28.97
C ASP A 333 6.55 -1.21 -27.82
N ASN A 334 7.28 -0.47 -26.96
CA ASN A 334 7.94 -1.00 -25.79
C ASN A 334 7.32 -0.42 -24.49
N PRO A 335 6.64 -1.25 -23.68
CA PRO A 335 5.99 -0.78 -22.46
C PRO A 335 6.98 -0.29 -21.39
N VAL A 336 8.23 -0.74 -21.41
CA VAL A 336 9.24 -0.31 -20.45
C VAL A 336 9.66 1.13 -20.72
N THR A 337 9.85 1.50 -21.98
CA THR A 337 10.12 2.89 -22.38
C THR A 337 9.00 3.82 -21.90
N ALA A 338 7.73 3.42 -22.12
CA ALA A 338 6.60 4.18 -21.62
C ALA A 338 6.61 4.35 -20.09
N LEU A 339 6.92 3.28 -19.36
CA LEU A 339 6.98 3.33 -17.89
C LEU A 339 8.11 4.23 -17.38
N ILE A 340 9.24 4.30 -18.08
CA ILE A 340 10.34 5.22 -17.76
C ILE A 340 9.92 6.65 -18.03
N GLU A 341 9.36 6.95 -19.19
CA GLU A 341 8.90 8.29 -19.57
C GLU A 341 7.78 8.81 -18.66
N GLN A 342 6.89 7.92 -18.23
CA GLN A 342 5.81 8.24 -17.28
C GLN A 342 6.30 8.27 -15.83
N GLY A 343 7.57 7.95 -15.56
CA GLY A 343 8.18 8.01 -14.23
C GLY A 343 7.78 6.86 -13.28
N TYR A 344 7.21 5.76 -13.78
CA TYR A 344 6.96 4.56 -12.97
C TYR A 344 8.21 3.71 -12.77
N LEU A 345 9.12 3.73 -13.74
CA LEU A 345 10.45 3.16 -13.65
C LEU A 345 11.51 4.26 -13.71
N ALA A 346 12.62 4.07 -12.99
CA ALA A 346 13.80 4.91 -13.12
C ALA A 346 14.51 4.61 -14.45
N ARG A 347 15.15 5.61 -15.04
CA ARG A 347 16.03 5.41 -16.19
C ARG A 347 17.33 4.78 -15.73
N PRO A 348 17.61 3.51 -16.08
CA PRO A 348 18.81 2.84 -15.62
C PRO A 348 20.04 3.22 -16.47
N THR A 349 21.20 3.31 -15.80
CA THR A 349 22.51 3.33 -16.43
C THR A 349 23.21 2.02 -16.09
N PHE A 350 23.42 1.17 -17.08
CA PHE A 350 24.15 -0.08 -16.91
C PHE A 350 25.63 0.12 -17.16
N ARG A 351 26.46 -0.33 -16.25
CA ARG A 351 27.93 -0.34 -16.38
C ARG A 351 28.50 -1.70 -15.99
N THR A 352 29.44 -2.20 -16.77
CA THR A 352 30.23 -3.37 -16.42
C THR A 352 31.64 -2.91 -16.01
N VAL A 353 32.15 -3.50 -14.95
CA VAL A 353 33.51 -3.23 -14.45
C VAL A 353 34.27 -4.54 -14.39
N ALA A 354 35.33 -4.62 -15.17
CA ALA A 354 36.17 -5.79 -15.19
C ALA A 354 37.05 -5.89 -13.94
N ALA A 355 37.07 -7.04 -13.32
CA ALA A 355 37.99 -7.41 -12.27
C ALA A 355 38.77 -8.63 -12.72
N GLU A 356 40.04 -8.43 -13.08
CA GLU A 356 40.94 -9.52 -13.44
C GLU A 356 41.30 -10.30 -12.17
N SER A 357 40.50 -11.31 -11.84
CA SER A 357 40.71 -12.12 -10.64
C SER A 357 41.95 -13.06 -10.80
N GLY A 358 42.42 -13.28 -12.02
CA GLY A 358 43.45 -14.30 -12.31
C GLY A 358 42.94 -15.72 -12.05
N THR A 359 41.63 -15.90 -11.92
CA THR A 359 41.01 -17.20 -11.63
C THR A 359 40.97 -18.03 -12.90
N THR A 360 41.92 -18.98 -13.07
CA THR A 360 41.88 -19.93 -14.16
C THR A 360 40.88 -21.04 -13.91
N LEU A 361 40.04 -21.33 -14.89
CA LEU A 361 39.06 -22.42 -14.84
C LEU A 361 39.72 -23.76 -15.06
N SER A 362 39.69 -24.66 -14.08
CA SER A 362 40.09 -26.04 -14.25
C SER A 362 39.11 -26.81 -15.14
N SER A 363 39.54 -27.97 -15.67
CA SER A 363 38.63 -28.86 -16.42
C SER A 363 37.42 -29.28 -15.60
N ARG A 364 37.57 -29.41 -14.27
CA ARG A 364 36.48 -29.70 -13.35
C ARG A 364 35.48 -28.52 -13.21
N ASP A 365 35.98 -27.29 -13.16
CA ASP A 365 35.15 -26.10 -13.15
C ASP A 365 34.34 -25.97 -14.44
N LYS A 366 34.94 -26.21 -15.58
CA LYS A 366 34.27 -26.19 -16.89
C LYS A 366 33.16 -27.24 -16.97
N GLN A 367 33.43 -28.45 -16.47
CA GLN A 367 32.40 -29.49 -16.40
C GLN A 367 31.25 -29.13 -15.44
N ALA A 368 31.59 -28.58 -14.28
CA ALA A 368 30.57 -28.13 -13.30
C ALA A 368 29.70 -26.98 -13.86
N LEU A 369 30.34 -26.01 -14.56
CA LEU A 369 29.63 -24.94 -15.25
C LEU A 369 28.72 -25.45 -16.38
N ALA A 370 29.16 -26.47 -17.12
CA ALA A 370 28.35 -27.09 -18.18
C ALA A 370 27.18 -27.90 -17.64
N ALA A 371 27.31 -28.47 -16.44
CA ALA A 371 26.28 -29.27 -15.78
C ALA A 371 25.34 -28.45 -14.89
N SER A 372 25.66 -27.19 -14.61
CA SER A 372 24.88 -26.31 -13.69
C SER A 372 24.15 -25.22 -14.47
N PHE A 373 22.93 -24.90 -14.04
CA PHE A 373 22.17 -23.77 -14.57
C PHE A 373 22.74 -22.41 -14.16
N ASP A 374 23.51 -22.34 -13.05
CA ASP A 374 24.15 -21.12 -12.56
C ASP A 374 25.60 -21.41 -12.16
N ILE A 375 26.31 -20.39 -11.69
CA ILE A 375 27.70 -20.50 -11.26
C ILE A 375 27.80 -21.43 -10.04
N PRO A 376 28.66 -22.48 -10.05
CA PRO A 376 28.83 -23.37 -8.91
C PRO A 376 29.34 -22.64 -7.65
N ASP A 377 28.86 -23.04 -6.47
CA ASP A 377 29.23 -22.44 -5.18
C ASP A 377 30.74 -22.46 -4.91
N THR A 378 31.44 -23.50 -5.38
CA THR A 378 32.89 -23.60 -5.23
C THR A 378 33.63 -22.51 -6.00
N LEU A 379 33.17 -22.17 -7.20
CA LEU A 379 33.71 -21.08 -8.00
C LEU A 379 33.34 -19.73 -7.40
N MET A 380 32.13 -19.59 -6.94
CA MET A 380 31.63 -18.43 -6.22
C MET A 380 32.49 -18.12 -4.98
N ALA A 381 32.81 -19.13 -4.16
CA ALA A 381 33.65 -18.99 -2.98
C ALA A 381 35.09 -18.55 -3.32
N ARG A 382 35.66 -19.04 -4.45
CA ARG A 382 36.98 -18.59 -4.91
C ARG A 382 37.00 -17.13 -5.33
N LEU A 383 35.97 -16.66 -6.04
CA LEU A 383 35.81 -15.24 -6.37
C LEU A 383 35.62 -14.38 -5.12
N ALA A 384 34.78 -14.81 -4.20
CA ALA A 384 34.52 -14.13 -2.94
C ALA A 384 35.78 -13.92 -2.09
N SER A 385 36.77 -14.80 -2.19
CA SER A 385 38.06 -14.70 -1.51
C SER A 385 39.13 -13.96 -2.31
N ASN A 386 38.88 -13.59 -3.56
CA ASN A 386 39.86 -12.96 -4.44
C ASN A 386 40.05 -11.48 -4.12
N VAL A 387 41.29 -11.07 -3.84
CA VAL A 387 41.67 -9.72 -3.44
C VAL A 387 41.35 -8.67 -4.51
N GLN A 388 41.69 -8.97 -5.79
CA GLN A 388 41.46 -8.03 -6.90
C GLN A 388 39.96 -7.83 -7.17
N TRP A 389 39.22 -8.91 -7.12
CA TRP A 389 37.77 -8.86 -7.19
C TRP A 389 37.17 -7.96 -6.09
N ASN A 390 37.53 -8.21 -4.84
CA ASN A 390 37.03 -7.46 -3.69
C ASN A 390 37.45 -5.98 -3.74
N LEU A 391 38.68 -5.71 -4.17
CA LEU A 391 39.16 -4.33 -4.35
C LEU A 391 38.30 -3.57 -5.37
N GLN A 392 37.95 -4.22 -6.47
CA GLN A 392 37.15 -3.60 -7.50
C GLN A 392 35.71 -3.38 -7.04
N VAL A 393 35.12 -4.32 -6.30
CA VAL A 393 33.79 -4.15 -5.68
C VAL A 393 33.78 -2.96 -4.71
N VAL A 394 34.76 -2.89 -3.81
CA VAL A 394 34.88 -1.80 -2.83
C VAL A 394 35.06 -0.45 -3.52
N ARG A 395 35.94 -0.35 -4.51
CA ARG A 395 36.14 0.89 -5.31
C ARG A 395 34.85 1.34 -5.98
N THR A 396 34.11 0.40 -6.56
CA THR A 396 32.82 0.68 -7.21
C THR A 396 31.80 1.23 -6.23
N VAL A 397 31.69 0.63 -5.04
CA VAL A 397 30.78 1.13 -3.99
C VAL A 397 31.19 2.52 -3.52
N LEU A 398 32.50 2.77 -3.28
CA LEU A 398 33.01 4.08 -2.89
C LEU A 398 32.75 5.16 -3.95
N ASP A 399 32.84 4.81 -5.22
CA ASP A 399 32.54 5.75 -6.30
C ASP A 399 31.05 6.09 -6.35
N LEU A 400 30.18 5.09 -6.27
CA LEU A 400 28.72 5.29 -6.24
C LEU A 400 28.27 6.08 -5.00
N SER A 401 28.92 5.90 -3.85
CA SER A 401 28.56 6.59 -2.62
C SER A 401 28.73 8.12 -2.65
N LYS A 402 29.44 8.64 -3.67
CA LYS A 402 29.57 10.10 -3.90
C LYS A 402 28.27 10.73 -4.43
N ASN A 403 27.44 9.93 -5.13
CA ASN A 403 26.26 10.41 -5.85
C ASN A 403 24.95 9.72 -5.42
N HIS A 404 25.03 8.63 -4.65
CA HIS A 404 23.89 7.83 -4.26
C HIS A 404 23.80 7.67 -2.75
N GLU A 405 22.64 7.95 -2.17
CA GLU A 405 22.39 7.81 -0.74
C GLU A 405 22.05 6.37 -0.33
N ARG A 406 21.49 5.57 -1.24
CA ARG A 406 21.04 4.19 -0.96
C ARG A 406 21.57 3.25 -2.03
N ILE A 407 22.52 2.41 -1.63
CA ILE A 407 23.23 1.48 -2.51
C ILE A 407 22.95 0.05 -2.07
N LEU A 408 22.45 -0.79 -2.97
CA LEU A 408 22.35 -2.23 -2.76
C LEU A 408 23.62 -2.93 -3.26
N LEU A 409 24.17 -3.82 -2.45
CA LEU A 409 25.32 -4.63 -2.82
C LEU A 409 24.93 -6.11 -2.79
N PHE A 410 24.95 -6.75 -3.95
CA PHE A 410 24.67 -8.18 -4.09
C PHE A 410 25.97 -8.98 -4.04
N ALA A 411 26.25 -9.57 -2.88
CA ALA A 411 27.47 -10.32 -2.63
C ALA A 411 27.40 -11.76 -3.17
N ALA A 412 28.54 -12.40 -3.34
CA ALA A 412 28.67 -13.76 -3.87
C ALA A 412 28.40 -14.86 -2.81
N SER A 413 28.53 -14.56 -1.53
CA SER A 413 28.21 -15.45 -0.40
C SER A 413 27.88 -14.66 0.86
N VAL A 414 27.47 -15.35 1.92
CA VAL A 414 27.24 -14.73 3.25
C VAL A 414 28.55 -14.18 3.81
N GLU A 415 29.64 -14.93 3.75
CA GLU A 415 30.97 -14.55 4.20
C GLU A 415 31.50 -13.35 3.41
N HIS A 416 31.27 -13.36 2.09
CA HIS A 416 31.63 -12.25 1.21
C HIS A 416 30.89 -10.96 1.59
N SER A 417 29.59 -11.06 1.83
CA SER A 417 28.78 -9.93 2.33
C SER A 417 29.34 -9.38 3.63
N ARG A 418 29.68 -10.24 4.59
CA ARG A 418 30.25 -9.87 5.89
C ARG A 418 31.60 -9.18 5.74
N LEU A 419 32.48 -9.71 4.90
CA LEU A 419 33.79 -9.12 4.60
C LEU A 419 33.65 -7.71 4.00
N LEU A 420 32.84 -7.57 2.97
CA LEU A 420 32.65 -6.29 2.28
C LEU A 420 32.07 -5.22 3.22
N VAL A 421 31.07 -5.57 4.03
CA VAL A 421 30.49 -4.65 5.03
C VAL A 421 31.52 -4.20 6.04
N ALA A 422 32.35 -5.12 6.56
CA ALA A 422 33.41 -4.78 7.49
C ALA A 422 34.44 -3.80 6.89
N ILE A 423 34.85 -4.04 5.62
CA ILE A 423 35.78 -3.16 4.91
C ILE A 423 35.16 -1.79 4.64
N LEU A 424 33.92 -1.74 4.15
CA LEU A 424 33.23 -0.48 3.85
C LEU A 424 33.01 0.35 5.11
N SER A 425 32.68 -0.28 6.23
CA SER A 425 32.52 0.38 7.52
C SER A 425 33.87 0.92 8.05
N ALA A 426 34.96 0.17 7.88
CA ALA A 426 36.30 0.63 8.22
C ALA A 426 36.76 1.83 7.38
N LEU A 427 36.25 1.96 6.16
CA LEU A 427 36.45 3.11 5.26
C LEU A 427 35.50 4.29 5.54
N GLY A 428 34.66 4.21 6.59
CA GLY A 428 33.79 5.30 7.04
C GLY A 428 32.42 5.36 6.39
N LEU A 429 32.03 4.36 5.57
CA LEU A 429 30.68 4.26 5.04
C LEU A 429 29.73 3.62 6.07
N ASP A 430 28.49 4.09 6.11
CA ASP A 430 27.42 3.39 6.80
C ASP A 430 27.05 2.14 6.00
N ALA A 431 27.45 0.97 6.47
CA ALA A 431 27.22 -0.30 5.80
C ALA A 431 26.64 -1.34 6.76
N ASP A 432 25.67 -2.11 6.27
CA ASP A 432 25.04 -3.20 7.01
C ASP A 432 24.75 -4.38 6.08
N GLN A 433 24.44 -5.54 6.63
CA GLN A 433 24.14 -6.73 5.85
C GLN A 433 22.81 -7.38 6.23
N VAL A 434 22.16 -7.99 5.21
CA VAL A 434 21.00 -8.86 5.39
C VAL A 434 21.22 -10.15 4.62
N THR A 435 21.32 -11.25 5.35
CA THR A 435 21.52 -12.60 4.80
C THR A 435 20.54 -13.58 5.45
N ALA A 436 20.48 -14.82 4.95
CA ALA A 436 19.66 -15.87 5.56
C ALA A 436 20.04 -16.14 7.03
N GLU A 437 21.30 -15.91 7.41
CA GLU A 437 21.81 -16.08 8.77
C GLU A 437 21.56 -14.88 9.69
N SER A 438 21.10 -13.75 9.13
CA SER A 438 20.83 -12.54 9.93
C SER A 438 19.66 -12.77 10.88
N PRO A 439 19.83 -12.51 12.20
CA PRO A 439 18.74 -12.59 13.16
C PRO A 439 17.57 -11.69 12.75
N PRO A 440 16.31 -12.08 12.95
CA PRO A 440 15.14 -11.32 12.49
C PRO A 440 15.15 -9.85 12.92
N ARG A 441 15.43 -9.58 14.20
CA ARG A 441 15.51 -8.22 14.75
C ARG A 441 16.61 -7.37 14.11
N HIS A 442 17.76 -7.97 13.78
CA HIS A 442 18.85 -7.28 13.08
C HIS A 442 18.43 -6.94 11.65
N ARG A 443 17.83 -7.91 10.93
CA ARG A 443 17.30 -7.75 9.58
C ARG A 443 16.31 -6.59 9.52
N ASP A 444 15.30 -6.58 10.39
CA ASP A 444 14.27 -5.53 10.42
C ASP A 444 14.86 -4.15 10.67
N ARG A 445 15.85 -4.07 11.60
CA ARG A 445 16.55 -2.83 11.91
C ARG A 445 17.39 -2.32 10.74
N ALA A 446 18.16 -3.20 10.09
CA ALA A 446 18.99 -2.84 8.93
C ALA A 446 18.12 -2.34 7.77
N ILE A 447 17.01 -3.04 7.49
CA ILE A 447 16.04 -2.65 6.49
C ILE A 447 15.37 -1.31 6.82
N ALA A 448 14.95 -1.11 8.06
CA ALA A 448 14.33 0.15 8.50
C ALA A 448 15.30 1.33 8.37
N ARG A 449 16.58 1.16 8.75
CA ARG A 449 17.62 2.17 8.54
C ARG A 449 17.83 2.49 7.07
N PHE A 450 17.90 1.48 6.22
CA PHE A 450 18.10 1.65 4.78
C PHE A 450 16.93 2.38 4.11
N LYS A 451 15.71 2.17 4.58
CA LYS A 451 14.50 2.88 4.12
C LYS A 451 14.35 4.31 4.68
N GLY A 452 15.15 4.65 5.69
CA GLY A 452 15.09 5.97 6.32
C GLY A 452 15.55 7.09 5.39
N THR A 453 15.24 8.33 5.77
CA THR A 453 15.47 9.56 4.98
C THR A 453 16.82 10.24 5.27
N SER A 454 17.82 9.52 5.81
CA SER A 454 19.15 10.09 6.05
C SER A 454 19.84 10.43 4.74
N SER A 455 20.43 11.61 4.64
CA SER A 455 21.24 12.04 3.50
C SER A 455 22.64 11.41 3.44
N ARG A 456 23.02 10.66 4.49
CA ARG A 456 24.30 9.94 4.47
C ARG A 456 24.19 8.69 3.62
N PRO A 457 25.18 8.42 2.74
CA PRO A 457 25.21 7.19 1.96
C PRO A 457 25.17 5.96 2.87
N MET A 458 24.25 5.05 2.57
CA MET A 458 24.17 3.76 3.26
C MET A 458 24.21 2.63 2.25
N VAL A 459 25.04 1.63 2.53
CA VAL A 459 25.19 0.41 1.73
C VAL A 459 24.50 -0.74 2.46
N LEU A 460 23.56 -1.39 1.78
CA LEU A 460 22.95 -2.62 2.29
C LEU A 460 23.42 -3.80 1.46
N SER A 461 24.34 -4.58 2.02
CA SER A 461 24.84 -5.79 1.40
C SER A 461 23.91 -6.96 1.66
N ASN A 462 23.78 -7.84 0.67
CA ASN A 462 22.96 -9.03 0.82
C ASN A 462 23.46 -10.23 0.01
N TYR A 463 23.02 -11.42 0.45
CA TYR A 463 23.16 -12.65 -0.29
C TYR A 463 21.88 -13.48 -0.17
N GLY A 464 21.23 -13.74 -1.30
CA GLY A 464 20.08 -14.63 -1.42
C GLY A 464 18.75 -14.12 -0.83
N VAL A 465 18.76 -12.99 -0.10
CA VAL A 465 17.59 -12.52 0.67
C VAL A 465 16.88 -11.34 0.01
N LEU A 466 17.61 -10.33 -0.44
CA LEU A 466 17.00 -9.11 -1.01
C LEU A 466 16.69 -9.21 -2.51
N THR A 467 16.97 -10.34 -3.13
CA THR A 467 16.61 -10.61 -4.54
C THR A 467 15.10 -10.77 -4.71
N THR A 468 14.41 -11.23 -3.67
CA THR A 468 12.96 -11.41 -3.64
C THR A 468 12.36 -10.73 -2.42
N GLY A 469 11.13 -10.22 -2.53
CA GLY A 469 10.36 -9.73 -1.38
C GLY A 469 10.79 -8.41 -0.73
N PHE A 470 11.92 -7.83 -1.09
CA PHE A 470 12.42 -6.58 -0.52
C PHE A 470 11.95 -5.35 -1.29
N ASP A 471 11.33 -4.42 -0.60
CA ASP A 471 10.88 -3.14 -1.14
C ASP A 471 11.68 -1.99 -0.54
N ALA A 472 12.53 -1.35 -1.37
CA ALA A 472 13.29 -0.15 -1.01
C ALA A 472 13.29 0.84 -2.18
N PRO A 473 12.21 1.60 -2.37
CA PRO A 473 12.08 2.53 -3.49
C PRO A 473 13.17 3.60 -3.51
N ALA A 474 13.73 3.97 -2.37
CA ALA A 474 14.83 4.95 -2.27
C ALA A 474 16.18 4.43 -2.77
N ALA A 475 16.34 3.13 -3.06
CA ALA A 475 17.57 2.58 -3.62
C ALA A 475 17.77 3.10 -5.05
N SER A 476 18.87 3.85 -5.29
CA SER A 476 19.19 4.46 -6.57
C SER A 476 20.44 3.87 -7.24
N ALA A 477 21.15 2.98 -6.55
CA ALA A 477 22.29 2.26 -7.14
C ALA A 477 22.35 0.80 -6.69
N ALA A 478 22.84 -0.07 -7.58
CA ALA A 478 23.17 -1.46 -7.28
C ALA A 478 24.56 -1.80 -7.73
N VAL A 479 25.29 -2.55 -6.89
CA VAL A 479 26.54 -3.23 -7.27
C VAL A 479 26.27 -4.73 -7.26
N ILE A 480 26.37 -5.35 -8.43
CA ILE A 480 26.18 -6.78 -8.62
C ILE A 480 27.56 -7.44 -8.61
N ALA A 481 27.98 -7.90 -7.43
CA ALA A 481 29.21 -8.64 -7.21
C ALA A 481 28.96 -10.16 -7.07
N ARG A 482 27.77 -10.60 -7.45
CA ARG A 482 27.37 -12.00 -7.54
C ARG A 482 27.27 -12.41 -9.01
N PRO A 483 28.27 -13.13 -9.55
CA PRO A 483 28.14 -13.74 -10.86
C PRO A 483 26.88 -14.61 -10.96
N THR A 484 26.15 -14.51 -12.06
CA THR A 484 25.00 -15.37 -12.34
C THR A 484 24.79 -15.53 -13.85
N ARG A 485 24.37 -16.71 -14.25
CA ARG A 485 23.90 -17.02 -15.60
C ARG A 485 22.38 -16.95 -15.70
N SER A 486 21.70 -16.76 -14.56
CA SER A 486 20.25 -16.68 -14.47
C SER A 486 19.76 -15.27 -14.76
N LEU A 487 19.12 -15.08 -15.92
CA LEU A 487 18.44 -13.84 -16.28
C LEU A 487 17.38 -13.46 -15.24
N VAL A 488 16.69 -14.46 -14.70
CA VAL A 488 15.68 -14.27 -13.64
C VAL A 488 16.30 -13.64 -12.41
N LEU A 489 17.40 -14.20 -11.90
CA LEU A 489 18.09 -13.70 -10.72
C LEU A 489 18.65 -12.29 -10.96
N TYR A 490 19.23 -12.06 -12.13
CA TYR A 490 19.75 -10.74 -12.50
C TYR A 490 18.61 -9.70 -12.54
N SER A 491 17.49 -10.03 -13.20
CA SER A 491 16.34 -9.13 -13.27
C SER A 491 15.72 -8.83 -11.91
N GLN A 492 15.73 -9.79 -11.00
CA GLN A 492 15.29 -9.58 -9.62
C GLN A 492 16.20 -8.60 -8.86
N MET A 493 17.52 -8.69 -9.04
CA MET A 493 18.49 -7.75 -8.45
C MET A 493 18.30 -6.34 -9.01
N VAL A 494 18.26 -6.20 -10.32
CA VAL A 494 18.01 -4.92 -11.03
C VAL A 494 16.68 -4.30 -10.61
N GLY A 495 15.63 -5.10 -10.54
CA GLY A 495 14.29 -4.65 -10.17
C GLY A 495 14.16 -4.03 -8.78
N ARG A 496 15.19 -4.11 -7.94
CA ARG A 496 15.21 -3.47 -6.61
C ARG A 496 15.55 -1.98 -6.66
N VAL A 497 16.19 -1.52 -7.72
CA VAL A 497 16.67 -0.12 -7.85
C VAL A 497 16.02 0.65 -8.99
N ILE A 498 15.26 -0.01 -9.87
CA ILE A 498 14.66 0.65 -11.05
C ILE A 498 13.29 1.30 -10.78
N ARG A 499 12.97 1.64 -9.55
CA ARG A 499 11.70 2.32 -9.24
C ARG A 499 11.78 3.79 -9.55
N GLY A 500 10.79 4.26 -10.31
CA GLY A 500 10.66 5.67 -10.67
C GLY A 500 9.94 6.52 -9.62
N PRO A 501 9.92 7.85 -9.80
CA PRO A 501 9.30 8.80 -8.87
C PRO A 501 7.83 8.51 -8.57
N GLN A 502 7.05 8.05 -9.55
CA GLN A 502 5.64 7.70 -9.35
C GLN A 502 5.45 6.48 -8.41
N ALA A 503 6.49 5.65 -8.30
CA ALA A 503 6.53 4.51 -7.39
C ALA A 503 7.32 4.80 -6.09
N GLY A 504 7.62 6.07 -5.81
CA GLY A 504 8.35 6.52 -4.63
C GLY A 504 9.87 6.35 -4.73
N GLY A 505 10.40 6.10 -5.93
CA GLY A 505 11.83 5.93 -6.21
C GLY A 505 12.48 7.18 -6.80
N THR A 506 13.54 6.97 -7.58
CA THR A 506 14.39 8.01 -8.17
C THR A 506 14.17 8.12 -9.69
N PRO A 507 14.42 9.28 -10.32
CA PRO A 507 14.27 9.42 -11.77
C PRO A 507 15.32 8.61 -12.57
N THR A 508 16.50 8.39 -12.00
CA THR A 508 17.60 7.62 -12.59
C THR A 508 18.18 6.65 -11.58
N CYS A 509 18.77 5.57 -12.05
CA CYS A 509 19.51 4.63 -11.20
C CYS A 509 20.75 4.07 -11.91
N ASP A 510 21.78 3.73 -11.13
CA ASP A 510 23.01 3.14 -11.60
C ASP A 510 23.09 1.66 -11.22
N ILE A 511 23.36 0.81 -12.22
CA ILE A 511 23.52 -0.64 -12.04
C ILE A 511 24.91 -1.01 -12.52
N VAL A 512 25.77 -1.36 -11.59
CA VAL A 512 27.16 -1.71 -11.89
C VAL A 512 27.39 -3.20 -11.64
N THR A 513 27.72 -3.92 -12.69
CA THR A 513 28.02 -5.35 -12.61
C THR A 513 29.54 -5.54 -12.64
N VAL A 514 30.07 -6.18 -11.61
CA VAL A 514 31.48 -6.58 -11.58
C VAL A 514 31.60 -7.91 -12.29
N ILE A 515 32.39 -7.94 -13.37
CA ILE A 515 32.58 -9.14 -14.19
C ILE A 515 34.06 -9.60 -14.15
N ASP A 516 34.28 -10.90 -14.28
CA ASP A 516 35.59 -11.45 -14.59
C ASP A 516 35.59 -11.91 -16.06
N PRO A 517 36.44 -11.32 -16.92
CA PRO A 517 36.48 -11.67 -18.33
C PRO A 517 36.84 -13.15 -18.62
N GLU A 518 37.49 -13.81 -17.66
CA GLU A 518 37.85 -15.23 -17.76
C GLU A 518 36.68 -16.18 -17.43
N LEU A 519 35.57 -15.65 -16.90
CA LEU A 519 34.38 -16.43 -16.56
C LEU A 519 33.36 -16.39 -17.70
N PRO A 520 33.08 -17.52 -18.38
CA PRO A 520 32.13 -17.55 -19.48
C PRO A 520 30.69 -17.35 -19.01
N GLY A 521 29.92 -16.59 -19.77
CA GLY A 521 28.48 -16.42 -19.61
C GLY A 521 28.06 -15.36 -18.58
N PHE A 522 28.99 -14.69 -17.89
CA PHE A 522 28.67 -13.66 -16.93
C PHE A 522 28.53 -12.26 -17.58
N GLY A 523 29.36 -11.98 -18.57
CA GLY A 523 29.23 -10.78 -19.42
C GLY A 523 27.96 -10.80 -20.25
N ASP A 524 27.56 -11.96 -20.76
CA ASP A 524 26.42 -12.13 -21.65
C ASP A 524 25.07 -11.74 -20.98
N VAL A 525 24.89 -12.06 -19.70
CA VAL A 525 23.66 -11.70 -18.95
C VAL A 525 23.60 -10.19 -18.68
N ALA A 526 24.74 -9.58 -18.32
CA ALA A 526 24.81 -8.14 -18.12
C ALA A 526 24.62 -7.38 -19.44
N GLU A 527 25.19 -7.90 -20.54
CA GLU A 527 25.08 -7.35 -21.88
C GLU A 527 23.66 -7.51 -22.45
N ALA A 528 23.03 -8.65 -22.20
CA ALA A 528 21.62 -8.90 -22.51
C ALA A 528 20.68 -7.93 -21.81
N PHE A 529 21.02 -7.50 -20.58
CA PHE A 529 20.28 -6.49 -19.85
C PHE A 529 20.59 -5.06 -20.28
N THR A 530 21.69 -4.81 -20.97
CA THR A 530 21.93 -3.49 -21.58
C THR A 530 20.92 -3.20 -22.70
N ASN A 531 20.43 -4.26 -23.33
CA ASN A 531 19.35 -4.23 -24.32
C ASN A 531 18.00 -4.67 -23.70
N TRP A 532 17.78 -4.42 -22.42
CA TRP A 532 16.62 -4.92 -21.68
C TRP A 532 15.29 -4.39 -22.23
N GLU A 533 15.28 -3.24 -22.91
CA GLU A 533 14.13 -2.73 -23.64
C GLU A 533 13.67 -3.70 -24.72
N ASP A 534 14.60 -4.36 -25.41
CA ASP A 534 14.32 -5.35 -26.46
C ASP A 534 13.77 -6.68 -25.92
N VAL A 535 14.10 -7.02 -24.65
CA VAL A 535 13.58 -8.24 -23.99
C VAL A 535 12.06 -8.14 -23.75
N TRP A 536 11.54 -6.95 -23.70
CA TRP A 536 10.12 -6.66 -23.46
C TRP A 536 9.36 -6.24 -24.72
N SER A 537 10.05 -6.04 -25.84
CA SER A 537 9.39 -5.81 -27.11
C SER A 537 8.59 -7.05 -27.51
N THR A 538 7.34 -6.87 -27.85
CA THR A 538 6.49 -7.91 -28.43
C THR A 538 7.09 -8.31 -29.77
N ARG A 539 7.61 -9.54 -29.88
CA ARG A 539 7.80 -10.19 -31.16
C ARG A 539 6.53 -10.87 -31.60
#